data_8e8135d4ce8352acd65405f91f91a4a0
#
_entry.id   8e8135d4ce8352acd65405f91f91a4a0
#
_cell.length_a   1.000
_cell.length_b   1.000
_cell.length_c   1.000
_cell.angle_alpha   90.00
_cell.angle_beta   90.00
_cell.angle_gamma   90.00
#
_symmetry.space_group_name_H-M   'P 1'
#
loop_
_entity.id
_entity.type
_entity.pdbx_description
1 polymer ?
#
loop_
_entity_poly.entity_id
_entity_poly.type
_entity_poly.pdbx_seq_one_letter_code
_entity_poly.pdbx_strand_id
1 'polypeptide(L)'
;MRKLFLLLTVILPQPIKQLFYRRVFGWKIGRRVRLGLSYIDAGSVDIGDDTCIGHFNVFRKLAKLEIGPTTYIANFNQFFGSDMRGAASCLVLGTNVRFMSRHFVDVAGRVEIGARSTIGGRDTQIWSHTIRIRQGRQQLEPADVRIGEEVYVGARATLICCDIPAGAMVGAGSVVAKSFPAESSRLLLAGNPAAIMKRYPPADIPPSSTDG
;
A
#
# COMPACT_ATOMS: atom_id res chain seq x y z
N MET A 1 -6.35 -19.61 -18.60
CA MET A 1 -6.76 -20.56 -17.54
C MET A 1 -6.49 -20.00 -16.14
N ARG A 2 -5.28 -19.54 -15.78
CA ARG A 2 -4.94 -19.03 -14.41
C ARG A 2 -5.93 -17.98 -13.86
N LYS A 3 -6.31 -16.97 -14.66
CA LYS A 3 -7.25 -15.92 -14.23
C LYS A 3 -8.64 -16.45 -13.90
N LEU A 4 -9.13 -17.43 -14.64
CA LEU A 4 -10.43 -18.07 -14.36
C LEU A 4 -10.39 -18.82 -13.03
N PHE A 5 -9.32 -19.56 -12.75
CA PHE A 5 -9.13 -20.21 -11.45
C PHE A 5 -9.06 -19.19 -10.30
N LEU A 6 -8.34 -18.09 -10.47
CA LEU A 6 -8.29 -17.03 -9.47
C LEU A 6 -9.66 -16.41 -9.20
N LEU A 7 -10.46 -16.22 -10.24
CA LEU A 7 -11.82 -15.70 -10.09
C LEU A 7 -12.72 -16.67 -9.30
N LEU A 8 -12.64 -17.97 -9.61
CA LEU A 8 -13.41 -18.99 -8.89
C LEU A 8 -13.02 -19.10 -7.42
N THR A 9 -11.73 -18.85 -7.07
CA THR A 9 -11.30 -18.88 -5.68
C THR A 9 -11.90 -17.77 -4.82
N VAL A 10 -12.39 -16.67 -5.43
CA VAL A 10 -12.97 -15.54 -4.68
C VAL A 10 -14.12 -15.96 -3.79
N ILE A 11 -14.98 -16.85 -4.29
CA ILE A 11 -16.21 -17.28 -3.61
C ILE A 11 -16.03 -18.51 -2.70
N LEU A 12 -14.84 -19.12 -2.71
CA LEU A 12 -14.59 -20.30 -1.88
C LEU A 12 -14.62 -19.96 -0.38
N PRO A 13 -15.12 -20.88 0.47
CA PRO A 13 -14.98 -20.77 1.92
C PRO A 13 -13.51 -20.62 2.35
N GLN A 14 -13.27 -19.90 3.44
CA GLN A 14 -11.92 -19.53 3.91
C GLN A 14 -10.91 -20.70 3.96
N PRO A 15 -11.23 -21.84 4.58
CA PRO A 15 -10.25 -22.94 4.68
C PRO A 15 -9.84 -23.48 3.30
N ILE A 16 -10.84 -23.66 2.42
CA ILE A 16 -10.63 -24.18 1.07
C ILE A 16 -9.82 -23.17 0.23
N LYS A 17 -10.19 -21.89 0.29
CA LYS A 17 -9.48 -20.79 -0.38
C LYS A 17 -8.01 -20.75 0.01
N GLN A 18 -7.71 -20.79 1.30
CA GLN A 18 -6.33 -20.74 1.78
C GLN A 18 -5.53 -21.98 1.40
N LEU A 19 -6.13 -23.16 1.49
CA LEU A 19 -5.51 -24.40 1.06
C LEU A 19 -5.16 -24.34 -0.43
N PHE A 20 -6.09 -23.86 -1.25
CA PHE A 20 -5.90 -23.71 -2.68
C PHE A 20 -4.77 -22.73 -3.00
N TYR A 21 -4.74 -21.57 -2.37
CA TYR A 21 -3.68 -20.58 -2.55
C TYR A 21 -2.30 -21.10 -2.16
N ARG A 22 -2.21 -21.83 -1.06
CA ARG A 22 -0.93 -22.44 -0.61
C ARG A 22 -0.47 -23.58 -1.52
N ARG A 23 -1.38 -24.48 -1.94
CA ARG A 23 -1.01 -25.70 -2.68
C ARG A 23 -0.90 -25.51 -4.19
N VAL A 24 -1.78 -24.69 -4.78
CA VAL A 24 -1.84 -24.50 -6.23
C VAL A 24 -0.97 -23.34 -6.69
N PHE A 25 -0.96 -22.23 -5.95
CA PHE A 25 -0.16 -21.06 -6.32
C PHE A 25 1.14 -20.92 -5.53
N GLY A 26 1.40 -21.76 -4.54
CA GLY A 26 2.61 -21.70 -3.73
C GLY A 26 2.71 -20.46 -2.85
N TRP A 27 1.56 -19.78 -2.57
CA TRP A 27 1.55 -18.56 -1.80
C TRP A 27 1.79 -18.82 -0.31
N LYS A 28 2.53 -17.93 0.32
CA LYS A 28 2.73 -17.93 1.75
C LYS A 28 1.58 -17.16 2.41
N ILE A 29 0.78 -17.84 3.20
CA ILE A 29 -0.34 -17.25 3.94
C ILE A 29 -0.19 -17.65 5.41
N GLY A 30 -0.08 -16.67 6.27
CA GLY A 30 0.10 -16.85 7.70
C GLY A 30 -1.10 -17.50 8.39
N ARG A 31 -1.02 -17.56 9.71
CA ARG A 31 -2.09 -18.08 10.57
C ARG A 31 -3.15 -17.00 10.80
N ARG A 32 -4.39 -17.42 11.02
CA ARG A 32 -5.55 -16.56 11.29
C ARG A 32 -5.78 -15.44 10.27
N VAL A 33 -5.28 -15.62 9.04
CA VAL A 33 -5.52 -14.69 7.93
C VAL A 33 -6.98 -14.79 7.50
N ARG A 34 -7.63 -13.65 7.31
CA ARG A 34 -9.00 -13.56 6.78
C ARG A 34 -8.98 -12.91 5.39
N LEU A 35 -9.47 -13.63 4.39
CA LEU A 35 -9.54 -13.17 3.01
C LEU A 35 -11.01 -13.06 2.60
N GLY A 36 -11.52 -11.85 2.48
CA GLY A 36 -12.87 -11.58 2.00
C GLY A 36 -13.06 -11.98 0.52
N LEU A 37 -14.17 -11.54 -0.05
CA LEU A 37 -14.47 -11.71 -1.47
C LEU A 37 -13.60 -10.73 -2.29
N SER A 38 -12.30 -10.99 -2.37
CA SER A 38 -11.33 -10.13 -3.06
C SER A 38 -10.56 -10.93 -4.09
N TYR A 39 -10.30 -10.30 -5.24
CA TYR A 39 -9.56 -10.89 -6.34
C TYR A 39 -8.07 -10.57 -6.20
N ILE A 40 -7.22 -11.60 -6.22
CA ILE A 40 -5.77 -11.44 -6.09
C ILE A 40 -5.10 -12.12 -7.30
N ASP A 41 -4.51 -11.32 -8.19
CA ASP A 41 -3.68 -11.76 -9.31
C ASP A 41 -2.26 -11.20 -9.13
N ALA A 42 -1.41 -11.98 -8.48
CA ALA A 42 -0.01 -11.66 -8.22
C ALA A 42 0.89 -12.87 -8.52
N GLY A 43 2.10 -12.60 -8.95
CA GLY A 43 3.11 -13.64 -9.24
C GLY A 43 3.54 -14.36 -7.97
N SER A 44 3.91 -13.61 -6.94
CA SER A 44 4.21 -14.13 -5.60
C SER A 44 3.39 -13.39 -4.55
N VAL A 45 2.96 -14.10 -3.52
CA VAL A 45 2.17 -13.55 -2.40
C VAL A 45 2.74 -14.06 -1.09
N ASP A 46 2.97 -13.12 -0.17
CA ASP A 46 3.33 -13.39 1.22
C ASP A 46 2.44 -12.55 2.13
N ILE A 47 1.62 -13.19 2.97
CA ILE A 47 0.68 -12.53 3.87
C ILE A 47 0.97 -13.00 5.30
N GLY A 48 1.32 -12.07 6.16
CA GLY A 48 1.64 -12.32 7.57
C GLY A 48 0.43 -12.72 8.42
N ASP A 49 0.72 -13.21 9.60
CA ASP A 49 -0.26 -13.68 10.58
C ASP A 49 -1.28 -12.58 10.95
N ASP A 50 -2.49 -12.96 11.31
CA ASP A 50 -3.57 -12.08 11.79
C ASP A 50 -4.02 -10.99 10.82
N THR A 51 -3.59 -11.07 9.57
CA THR A 51 -3.95 -10.11 8.52
C THR A 51 -5.41 -10.30 8.07
N CYS A 52 -6.07 -9.17 7.82
CA CYS A 52 -7.44 -9.17 7.31
C CYS A 52 -7.54 -8.38 6.01
N ILE A 53 -7.93 -9.04 4.93
CA ILE A 53 -8.30 -8.42 3.66
C ILE A 53 -9.82 -8.50 3.53
N GLY A 54 -10.49 -7.35 3.46
CA GLY A 54 -11.93 -7.21 3.35
C GLY A 54 -12.49 -7.70 2.01
N HIS A 55 -13.59 -7.12 1.59
CA HIS A 55 -14.33 -7.55 0.41
C HIS A 55 -14.12 -6.61 -0.78
N PHE A 56 -14.25 -7.17 -1.98
CA PHE A 56 -14.25 -6.43 -3.26
C PHE A 56 -12.97 -5.63 -3.50
N ASN A 57 -11.86 -6.07 -2.91
CA ASN A 57 -10.55 -5.55 -3.27
C ASN A 57 -10.06 -6.27 -4.53
N VAL A 58 -9.37 -5.52 -5.40
CA VAL A 58 -8.82 -6.03 -6.65
C VAL A 58 -7.32 -5.79 -6.66
N PHE A 59 -6.55 -6.86 -6.57
CA PHE A 59 -5.11 -6.87 -6.81
C PHE A 59 -4.88 -7.47 -8.19
N ARG A 60 -4.41 -6.68 -9.14
CA ARG A 60 -4.31 -7.11 -10.52
C ARG A 60 -2.92 -6.89 -11.10
N LYS A 61 -2.38 -7.92 -11.74
CA LYS A 61 -1.08 -7.88 -12.43
C LYS A 61 0.10 -7.46 -11.53
N LEU A 62 0.08 -7.83 -10.27
CA LEU A 62 1.22 -7.62 -9.40
C LEU A 62 2.28 -8.69 -9.66
N ALA A 63 3.55 -8.30 -9.75
CA ALA A 63 4.64 -9.25 -9.73
C ALA A 63 4.82 -9.83 -8.32
N LYS A 64 4.68 -8.95 -7.31
CA LYS A 64 4.85 -9.32 -5.90
C LYS A 64 3.85 -8.59 -5.01
N LEU A 65 3.27 -9.32 -4.06
CA LEU A 65 2.42 -8.81 -2.99
C LEU A 65 2.97 -9.29 -1.65
N GLU A 66 3.43 -8.37 -0.81
CA GLU A 66 3.83 -8.64 0.57
C GLU A 66 2.96 -7.85 1.53
N ILE A 67 2.39 -8.52 2.51
CA ILE A 67 1.55 -7.90 3.54
C ILE A 67 2.04 -8.38 4.90
N GLY A 68 2.56 -7.47 5.70
CA GLY A 68 3.01 -7.74 7.05
C GLY A 68 1.87 -8.18 7.98
N PRO A 69 2.22 -8.80 9.11
CA PRO A 69 1.24 -9.30 10.08
C PRO A 69 0.36 -8.19 10.66
N THR A 70 -0.81 -8.56 11.17
CA THR A 70 -1.80 -7.69 11.81
C THR A 70 -2.31 -6.53 10.93
N THR A 71 -2.03 -6.58 9.63
CA THR A 71 -2.45 -5.56 8.66
C THR A 71 -3.94 -5.72 8.31
N TYR A 72 -4.62 -4.59 8.19
CA TYR A 72 -6.03 -4.51 7.84
C TYR A 72 -6.23 -3.76 6.54
N ILE A 73 -6.77 -4.41 5.53
CA ILE A 73 -7.21 -3.81 4.26
C ILE A 73 -8.74 -3.88 4.24
N ALA A 74 -9.39 -2.73 4.22
CA ALA A 74 -10.86 -2.64 4.19
C ALA A 74 -11.43 -3.05 2.82
N ASN A 75 -12.45 -2.38 2.32
CA ASN A 75 -13.20 -2.85 1.16
C ASN A 75 -13.02 -1.94 -0.07
N PHE A 76 -13.25 -2.52 -1.27
CA PHE A 76 -13.31 -1.79 -2.55
C PHE A 76 -12.02 -1.07 -2.95
N ASN A 77 -10.86 -1.53 -2.51
CA ASN A 77 -9.58 -0.98 -2.94
C ASN A 77 -9.12 -1.62 -4.26
N GLN A 78 -8.38 -0.84 -5.05
CA GLN A 78 -7.85 -1.25 -6.34
C GLN A 78 -6.33 -1.08 -6.36
N PHE A 79 -5.60 -2.17 -6.61
CA PHE A 79 -4.15 -2.21 -6.69
C PHE A 79 -3.77 -2.78 -8.06
N PHE A 80 -3.32 -1.94 -8.97
CA PHE A 80 -3.09 -2.32 -10.35
C PHE A 80 -1.62 -2.23 -10.73
N GLY A 81 -1.03 -3.37 -10.99
CA GLY A 81 0.29 -3.49 -11.60
C GLY A 81 0.23 -3.19 -13.09
N SER A 82 1.38 -3.08 -13.70
CA SER A 82 1.55 -2.66 -15.09
C SER A 82 2.34 -3.70 -15.89
N ASP A 83 2.05 -3.79 -17.20
CA ASP A 83 2.87 -4.51 -18.17
C ASP A 83 3.93 -3.59 -18.83
N MET A 84 4.09 -2.39 -18.30
CA MET A 84 5.05 -1.41 -18.78
C MET A 84 6.49 -1.96 -18.67
N ARG A 85 7.32 -1.66 -19.66
CA ARG A 85 8.73 -2.06 -19.62
C ARG A 85 9.44 -1.45 -18.40
N GLY A 86 10.09 -2.29 -17.62
CA GLY A 86 10.75 -1.88 -16.38
C GLY A 86 9.81 -1.77 -15.17
N ALA A 87 8.51 -2.10 -15.32
CA ALA A 87 7.59 -2.11 -14.19
C ALA A 87 8.01 -3.16 -13.15
N ALA A 88 8.13 -2.73 -11.89
CA ALA A 88 8.38 -3.62 -10.77
C ALA A 88 7.10 -4.32 -10.29
N SER A 89 5.97 -3.64 -10.40
CA SER A 89 4.64 -4.08 -9.97
C SER A 89 4.64 -4.76 -8.59
N CYS A 90 5.34 -4.14 -7.64
CA CYS A 90 5.60 -4.68 -6.31
C CYS A 90 4.87 -3.86 -5.25
N LEU A 91 3.95 -4.48 -4.51
CA LEU A 91 3.25 -3.87 -3.38
C LEU A 91 3.73 -4.49 -2.08
N VAL A 92 4.21 -3.64 -1.17
CA VAL A 92 4.69 -4.04 0.16
C VAL A 92 3.97 -3.22 1.22
N LEU A 93 3.26 -3.88 2.09
CA LEU A 93 2.63 -3.30 3.28
C LEU A 93 3.32 -3.87 4.52
N GLY A 94 3.79 -3.00 5.38
CA GLY A 94 4.45 -3.38 6.63
C GLY A 94 3.48 -3.97 7.66
N THR A 95 4.00 -4.18 8.86
CA THR A 95 3.24 -4.70 10.00
C THR A 95 2.21 -3.67 10.48
N ASN A 96 1.00 -4.12 10.83
CA ASN A 96 -0.06 -3.30 11.40
C ASN A 96 -0.42 -2.06 10.55
N VAL A 97 -0.36 -2.18 9.23
CA VAL A 97 -0.86 -1.15 8.31
C VAL A 97 -2.39 -1.17 8.29
N ARG A 98 -3.00 0.00 8.29
CA ARG A 98 -4.45 0.17 8.12
C ARG A 98 -4.72 0.83 6.77
N PHE A 99 -5.27 0.06 5.85
CA PHE A 99 -5.63 0.53 4.52
C PHE A 99 -7.16 0.59 4.43
N MET A 100 -7.73 1.80 4.48
CA MET A 100 -9.18 1.98 4.52
C MET A 100 -9.81 1.71 3.14
N SER A 101 -11.01 2.18 2.89
CA SER A 101 -11.80 1.74 1.73
C SER A 101 -11.71 2.68 0.54
N ARG A 102 -11.91 2.12 -0.68
CA ARG A 102 -12.10 2.86 -1.93
C ARG A 102 -10.88 3.68 -2.36
N HIS A 103 -9.69 3.17 -2.09
CA HIS A 103 -8.46 3.77 -2.59
C HIS A 103 -8.05 3.14 -3.92
N PHE A 104 -7.34 3.92 -4.72
CA PHE A 104 -6.72 3.48 -5.95
C PHE A 104 -5.19 3.54 -5.83
N VAL A 105 -4.52 2.45 -6.18
CA VAL A 105 -3.05 2.36 -6.15
C VAL A 105 -2.57 1.83 -7.49
N ASP A 106 -1.91 2.69 -8.25
CA ASP A 106 -1.10 2.27 -9.38
C ASP A 106 0.22 1.71 -8.85
N VAL A 107 0.52 0.49 -9.22
CA VAL A 107 1.70 -0.27 -8.80
C VAL A 107 2.56 -0.58 -10.03
N ALA A 108 2.84 0.41 -10.88
CA ALA A 108 3.78 0.25 -11.98
C ALA A 108 5.23 0.15 -11.45
N GLY A 109 5.61 1.00 -10.51
CA GLY A 109 6.82 0.90 -9.72
C GLY A 109 6.66 0.01 -8.47
N ARG A 110 7.54 0.20 -7.50
CA ARG A 110 7.40 -0.34 -6.15
C ARG A 110 6.59 0.64 -5.30
N VAL A 111 5.52 0.17 -4.68
CA VAL A 111 4.78 0.90 -3.65
C VAL A 111 5.03 0.23 -2.31
N GLU A 112 5.60 0.99 -1.39
CA GLU A 112 5.94 0.52 -0.05
C GLU A 112 5.29 1.39 1.00
N ILE A 113 4.59 0.77 1.96
CA ILE A 113 3.95 1.45 3.08
C ILE A 113 4.49 0.86 4.37
N GLY A 114 5.18 1.68 5.13
CA GLY A 114 5.85 1.32 6.37
C GLY A 114 4.88 0.90 7.48
N ALA A 115 5.43 0.22 8.47
CA ALA A 115 4.68 -0.33 9.59
C ALA A 115 3.88 0.74 10.34
N ARG A 116 2.74 0.35 10.94
CA ARG A 116 1.85 1.20 11.73
C ARG A 116 1.29 2.41 11.00
N SER A 117 1.39 2.46 9.67
CA SER A 117 0.86 3.55 8.85
C SER A 117 -0.62 3.34 8.52
N THR A 118 -1.32 4.44 8.31
CA THR A 118 -2.74 4.43 7.97
C THR A 118 -3.01 5.23 6.70
N ILE A 119 -3.57 4.56 5.68
CA ILE A 119 -4.19 5.24 4.55
C ILE A 119 -5.67 5.43 4.91
N GLY A 120 -5.98 6.64 5.39
CA GLY A 120 -7.23 6.96 6.06
C GLY A 120 -8.35 7.43 5.13
N GLY A 121 -9.58 7.33 5.60
CA GLY A 121 -10.75 7.79 4.87
C GLY A 121 -11.02 6.97 3.61
N ARG A 122 -11.18 7.66 2.48
CA ARG A 122 -11.48 7.05 1.17
C ARG A 122 -10.92 7.88 0.02
N ASP A 123 -10.91 7.27 -1.16
CA ASP A 123 -10.66 7.91 -2.45
C ASP A 123 -9.24 8.53 -2.56
N THR A 124 -8.28 8.08 -1.75
CA THR A 124 -6.86 8.42 -1.91
C THR A 124 -6.31 7.70 -3.12
N GLN A 125 -5.45 8.38 -3.88
CA GLN A 125 -4.79 7.85 -5.06
C GLN A 125 -3.28 7.82 -4.86
N ILE A 126 -2.64 6.71 -5.21
CA ILE A 126 -1.19 6.53 -5.20
C ILE A 126 -0.74 6.16 -6.60
N TRP A 127 0.18 6.93 -7.17
CA TRP A 127 0.65 6.78 -8.53
C TRP A 127 2.15 6.50 -8.55
N SER A 128 2.53 5.34 -9.04
CA SER A 128 3.93 4.88 -9.12
C SER A 128 4.47 4.83 -10.55
N HIS A 129 4.04 5.78 -11.38
CA HIS A 129 4.64 6.06 -12.68
C HIS A 129 4.63 7.55 -12.98
N THR A 130 5.51 7.98 -13.87
CA THR A 130 5.61 9.36 -14.34
C THR A 130 5.75 9.41 -15.85
N ILE A 131 5.53 10.59 -16.41
CA ILE A 131 5.78 10.86 -17.83
C ILE A 131 7.05 11.70 -17.91
N ARG A 132 8.04 11.22 -18.66
CA ARG A 132 9.26 11.97 -18.98
C ARG A 132 9.32 12.26 -20.47
N ILE A 133 9.86 13.44 -20.79
CA ILE A 133 10.15 13.81 -22.19
C ILE A 133 11.59 13.39 -22.49
N ARG A 134 11.76 12.41 -23.39
CA ARG A 134 13.07 12.00 -23.91
C ARG A 134 13.08 12.13 -25.42
N GLN A 135 14.05 12.82 -25.96
CA GLN A 135 14.18 13.07 -27.41
C GLN A 135 12.88 13.62 -28.04
N GLY A 136 12.23 14.56 -27.35
CA GLY A 136 10.98 15.18 -27.80
C GLY A 136 9.72 14.31 -27.73
N ARG A 137 9.82 13.09 -27.16
CA ARG A 137 8.68 12.15 -27.03
C ARG A 137 8.33 11.92 -25.56
N GLN A 138 7.04 11.83 -25.28
CA GLN A 138 6.56 11.43 -23.97
C GLN A 138 6.77 9.93 -23.77
N GLN A 139 7.41 9.57 -22.67
CA GLN A 139 7.61 8.19 -22.26
C GLN A 139 7.07 8.00 -20.84
N LEU A 140 6.24 6.98 -20.67
CA LEU A 140 5.84 6.54 -19.34
C LEU A 140 6.99 5.73 -18.71
N GLU A 141 7.37 6.10 -17.50
CA GLU A 141 8.39 5.40 -16.74
C GLU A 141 7.84 5.02 -15.37
N PRO A 142 8.06 3.76 -14.91
CA PRO A 142 7.71 3.39 -13.54
C PRO A 142 8.59 4.18 -12.56
N ALA A 143 8.01 4.51 -11.41
CA ALA A 143 8.70 5.19 -10.33
C ALA A 143 8.16 4.68 -8.99
N ASP A 144 9.00 4.71 -7.96
CA ASP A 144 8.61 4.19 -6.65
C ASP A 144 7.80 5.21 -5.86
N VAL A 145 6.99 4.69 -4.94
CA VAL A 145 6.36 5.46 -3.87
C VAL A 145 6.70 4.79 -2.54
N ARG A 146 7.33 5.54 -1.65
CA ARG A 146 7.66 5.06 -0.31
C ARG A 146 6.96 5.91 0.75
N ILE A 147 6.15 5.27 1.55
CA ILE A 147 5.50 5.85 2.72
C ILE A 147 6.17 5.24 3.93
N GLY A 148 6.80 6.06 4.76
CA GLY A 148 7.54 5.63 5.94
C GLY A 148 6.64 4.96 6.99
N GLU A 149 7.23 4.62 8.12
CA GLU A 149 6.49 4.08 9.26
C GLU A 149 5.68 5.16 9.98
N GLU A 150 4.58 4.77 10.64
CA GLU A 150 3.74 5.66 11.43
C GLU A 150 3.19 6.88 10.66
N VAL A 151 3.05 6.76 9.35
CA VAL A 151 2.49 7.82 8.51
C VAL A 151 0.97 7.74 8.51
N TYR A 152 0.32 8.89 8.62
CA TYR A 152 -1.11 9.02 8.39
C TYR A 152 -1.36 9.77 7.08
N VAL A 153 -2.11 9.16 6.16
CA VAL A 153 -2.55 9.80 4.91
C VAL A 153 -4.06 10.06 4.99
N GLY A 154 -4.44 11.33 4.90
CA GLY A 154 -5.84 11.77 4.92
C GLY A 154 -6.60 11.38 3.64
N ALA A 155 -7.94 11.43 3.74
CA ALA A 155 -8.83 11.09 2.63
C ALA A 155 -8.58 11.95 1.38
N ARG A 156 -8.78 11.37 0.19
CA ARG A 156 -8.66 12.06 -1.11
C ARG A 156 -7.29 12.68 -1.37
N ALA A 157 -6.25 12.25 -0.68
CA ALA A 157 -4.91 12.67 -1.02
C ALA A 157 -4.45 12.02 -2.33
N THR A 158 -3.59 12.69 -3.07
CA THR A 158 -2.95 12.16 -4.28
C THR A 158 -1.44 12.13 -4.06
N LEU A 159 -0.85 10.95 -4.11
CA LEU A 159 0.59 10.73 -3.92
C LEU A 159 1.18 10.29 -5.26
N ILE A 160 2.19 11.00 -5.75
CA ILE A 160 2.78 10.77 -7.09
C ILE A 160 4.29 10.64 -6.96
N CYS A 161 4.83 9.45 -7.20
CA CYS A 161 6.28 9.21 -7.30
C CYS A 161 7.07 9.92 -6.18
N CYS A 162 6.69 9.69 -4.92
CA CYS A 162 7.21 10.45 -3.80
C CYS A 162 7.60 9.55 -2.62
N ASP A 163 8.54 10.06 -1.82
CA ASP A 163 8.88 9.50 -0.52
C ASP A 163 8.30 10.39 0.59
N ILE A 164 7.56 9.78 1.50
CA ILE A 164 6.98 10.42 2.68
C ILE A 164 7.73 9.90 3.91
N PRO A 165 8.38 10.78 4.70
CA PRO A 165 9.17 10.35 5.84
C PRO A 165 8.31 9.74 6.95
N ALA A 166 8.93 8.91 7.78
CA ALA A 166 8.28 8.30 8.93
C ALA A 166 7.65 9.35 9.86
N GLY A 167 6.53 9.01 10.48
CA GLY A 167 5.81 9.87 11.40
C GLY A 167 5.08 11.06 10.75
N ALA A 168 5.14 11.22 9.44
CA ALA A 168 4.47 12.33 8.77
C ALA A 168 2.94 12.16 8.72
N MET A 169 2.25 13.28 8.65
CA MET A 169 0.81 13.36 8.38
C MET A 169 0.57 14.07 7.06
N VAL A 170 -0.18 13.44 6.17
CA VAL A 170 -0.64 14.07 4.91
C VAL A 170 -2.09 14.51 5.09
N GLY A 171 -2.34 15.80 4.93
CA GLY A 171 -3.68 16.38 5.04
C GLY A 171 -4.63 15.84 3.96
N ALA A 172 -5.92 15.79 4.28
CA ALA A 172 -6.94 15.39 3.31
C ALA A 172 -6.94 16.31 2.08
N GLY A 173 -7.15 15.73 0.89
CA GLY A 173 -7.17 16.47 -0.38
C GLY A 173 -5.82 17.00 -0.85
N SER A 174 -4.71 16.65 -0.20
CA SER A 174 -3.38 17.14 -0.57
C SER A 174 -2.84 16.42 -1.80
N VAL A 175 -2.01 17.11 -2.60
CA VAL A 175 -1.29 16.54 -3.73
C VAL A 175 0.21 16.54 -3.43
N VAL A 176 0.74 15.37 -3.16
CA VAL A 176 2.17 15.14 -2.86
C VAL A 176 2.85 14.62 -4.12
N ALA A 177 3.53 15.49 -4.85
CA ALA A 177 4.20 15.18 -6.10
C ALA A 177 5.73 15.37 -6.01
N LYS A 178 6.28 15.33 -4.81
CA LYS A 178 7.72 15.37 -4.53
C LYS A 178 8.03 14.62 -3.25
N SER A 179 9.25 14.16 -3.14
CA SER A 179 9.75 13.55 -1.89
C SER A 179 10.05 14.61 -0.84
N PHE A 180 9.85 14.24 0.41
CA PHE A 180 10.21 15.05 1.58
C PHE A 180 11.33 14.37 2.35
N PRO A 181 12.35 15.13 2.83
CA PRO A 181 13.46 14.55 3.57
C PRO A 181 12.99 13.98 4.91
N ALA A 182 13.68 12.94 5.37
CA ALA A 182 13.54 12.46 6.73
C ALA A 182 14.08 13.54 7.69
N GLU A 183 13.28 13.88 8.68
CA GLU A 183 13.63 14.83 9.73
C GLU A 183 13.39 14.18 11.10
N SER A 184 13.99 14.70 12.16
CA SER A 184 13.72 14.29 13.54
C SER A 184 12.31 14.68 14.00
N SER A 185 11.73 15.72 13.40
CA SER A 185 10.37 16.18 13.68
C SER A 185 9.33 15.45 12.81
N ARG A 186 8.13 15.27 13.34
CA ARG A 186 6.98 14.80 12.56
C ARG A 186 6.44 15.94 11.71
N LEU A 187 6.20 15.67 10.43
CA LEU A 187 5.77 16.68 9.46
C LEU A 187 4.26 16.62 9.23
N LEU A 188 3.63 17.80 9.17
CA LEU A 188 2.32 17.95 8.53
C LEU A 188 2.54 18.46 7.10
N LEU A 189 2.20 17.61 6.13
CA LEU A 189 2.27 17.90 4.71
C LEU A 189 0.85 18.19 4.20
N ALA A 190 0.60 19.36 3.67
CA ALA A 190 -0.74 19.66 3.15
C ALA A 190 -0.70 20.67 1.99
N GLY A 191 -1.79 20.70 1.22
CA GLY A 191 -1.98 21.61 0.09
C GLY A 191 -1.84 20.93 -1.28
N ASN A 192 -2.02 21.74 -2.34
CA ASN A 192 -1.86 21.36 -3.74
C ASN A 192 -1.07 22.46 -4.48
N PRO A 193 0.24 22.26 -4.77
CA PRO A 193 1.07 21.14 -4.32
C PRO A 193 1.31 21.15 -2.82
N ALA A 194 1.54 19.96 -2.23
CA ALA A 194 1.78 19.83 -0.80
C ALA A 194 3.11 20.47 -0.38
N ALA A 195 3.06 21.14 0.78
CA ALA A 195 4.21 21.74 1.44
C ALA A 195 4.22 21.34 2.93
N ILE A 196 5.34 21.58 3.59
CA ILE A 196 5.43 21.39 5.05
C ILE A 196 4.68 22.54 5.71
N MET A 197 3.53 22.24 6.30
CA MET A 197 2.69 23.22 6.99
C MET A 197 3.10 23.38 8.46
N LYS A 198 3.56 22.28 9.05
CA LYS A 198 3.95 22.29 10.46
C LYS A 198 4.98 21.20 10.76
N ARG A 199 5.85 21.46 11.69
CA ARG A 199 6.77 20.51 12.31
C ARG A 199 6.36 20.32 13.76
N TYR A 200 6.21 19.06 14.17
CA TYR A 200 5.95 18.68 15.54
C TYR A 200 7.23 18.12 16.15
N PRO A 201 7.53 18.40 17.41
CA PRO A 201 8.68 17.78 18.07
C PRO A 201 8.55 16.25 18.00
N PRO A 202 9.66 15.52 18.11
CA PRO A 202 9.62 14.07 18.33
C PRO A 202 8.67 13.80 19.52
N ALA A 203 7.88 12.73 19.44
CA ALA A 203 7.08 12.34 20.59
C ALA A 203 8.06 12.01 21.72
N ASP A 204 7.92 12.65 22.88
CA ASP A 204 8.58 12.21 24.09
C ASP A 204 8.09 10.77 24.31
N ILE A 205 8.98 9.79 24.14
CA ILE A 205 8.71 8.42 24.52
C ILE A 205 8.70 8.47 26.05
N PRO A 206 7.56 8.27 26.74
CA PRO A 206 7.59 8.17 28.18
C PRO A 206 8.56 7.04 28.54
N PRO A 207 9.42 7.20 29.53
CA PRO A 207 10.32 6.14 29.93
C PRO A 207 9.48 4.89 30.17
N SER A 208 9.91 3.78 29.56
CA SER A 208 9.30 2.47 29.80
C SER A 208 9.17 2.31 31.30
N SER A 209 7.97 2.21 31.84
CA SER A 209 7.75 1.84 33.22
C SER A 209 8.28 0.41 33.40
N THR A 210 9.57 0.31 33.66
CA THR A 210 10.15 -0.83 34.36
C THR A 210 9.79 -0.65 35.80
N ASP A 211 8.65 -1.18 36.20
CA ASP A 211 8.41 -1.41 37.62
C ASP A 211 7.34 -2.51 37.82
N GLY A 212 7.76 -3.53 38.57
CA GLY A 212 6.95 -4.42 39.34
C GLY A 212 6.67 -5.80 38.79
#